data_ee9071192d2ffd2cd080657963cd60d9
#
_entry.id   ee9071192d2ffd2cd080657963cd60d9
#
_cell.length_a   1.000
_cell.length_b   1.000
_cell.length_c   1.000
_cell.angle_alpha   90.00
_cell.angle_beta   90.00
_cell.angle_gamma   90.00
#
_symmetry.space_group_name_H-M   'P 1'
#
loop_
_entity.id
_entity.type
_entity.pdbx_description
1 polymer ?
#
loop_
_entity_poly.entity_id
_entity_poly.type
_entity_poly.pdbx_seq_one_letter_code
_entity_poly.pdbx_strand_id
1 'polypeptide(L)'
;MKTHGNSHIAVLLATSLFVSFPLTANAAPLIKISESSNLKTVSVSQGSKVQITLHSTYWTSRKVINLKAVGAPISVPIMPGPKAPPGCQFAGTGCGSVTWTFVATKAGSASFEAGRTSCGEALKCTASQQKFKVLFKVK
;
A
#
# COMPACT_ATOMS: atom_id res chain seq x y z
N MET A 1 32.67 -34.47 -74.18
CA MET A 1 31.99 -35.18 -73.08
C MET A 1 31.85 -34.18 -71.94
N LYS A 2 30.63 -33.72 -71.64
CA LYS A 2 30.31 -32.77 -70.57
C LYS A 2 29.57 -33.52 -69.48
N THR A 3 30.09 -33.66 -68.30
CA THR A 3 29.43 -34.25 -67.13
C THR A 3 28.81 -33.11 -66.32
N HIS A 4 27.49 -33.14 -66.22
CA HIS A 4 26.72 -32.26 -65.33
C HIS A 4 26.68 -32.88 -63.93
N GLY A 5 27.23 -32.17 -62.96
CA GLY A 5 27.09 -32.49 -61.55
C GLY A 5 25.84 -31.81 -60.97
N ASN A 6 24.85 -32.58 -60.57
CA ASN A 6 23.66 -32.11 -59.85
C ASN A 6 24.05 -31.88 -58.38
N SER A 7 23.99 -30.62 -57.92
CA SER A 7 24.16 -30.28 -56.52
C SER A 7 22.80 -30.17 -55.84
N HIS A 8 22.44 -31.17 -55.01
CA HIS A 8 21.24 -31.14 -54.20
C HIS A 8 21.51 -30.29 -52.94
N ILE A 9 20.90 -29.11 -52.88
CA ILE A 9 20.90 -28.26 -51.71
C ILE A 9 19.76 -28.77 -50.78
N ALA A 10 20.13 -29.40 -49.64
CA ALA A 10 19.19 -29.76 -48.61
C ALA A 10 18.94 -28.53 -47.72
N VAL A 11 17.72 -28.00 -47.83
CA VAL A 11 17.24 -26.93 -46.93
C VAL A 11 16.72 -27.56 -45.63
N LEU A 12 17.48 -27.41 -44.54
CA LEU A 12 17.08 -27.79 -43.20
C LEU A 12 16.15 -26.67 -42.65
N LEU A 13 14.87 -26.92 -42.59
CA LEU A 13 13.86 -26.11 -41.91
C LEU A 13 13.98 -26.36 -40.36
N ALA A 14 14.64 -25.46 -39.66
CA ALA A 14 14.65 -25.46 -38.19
C ALA A 14 13.33 -24.85 -37.65
N THR A 15 12.40 -25.70 -37.22
CA THR A 15 11.17 -25.29 -36.53
C THR A 15 11.50 -24.92 -35.08
N SER A 16 11.59 -23.63 -34.78
CA SER A 16 11.73 -23.12 -33.42
C SER A 16 10.40 -23.23 -32.70
N LEU A 17 10.30 -24.17 -31.74
CA LEU A 17 9.19 -24.27 -30.80
C LEU A 17 9.32 -23.13 -29.73
N PHE A 18 8.55 -22.06 -29.90
CA PHE A 18 8.38 -21.07 -28.86
C PHE A 18 7.51 -21.64 -27.73
N VAL A 19 8.14 -22.08 -26.66
CA VAL A 19 7.44 -22.44 -25.43
C VAL A 19 7.04 -21.15 -24.72
N SER A 20 5.77 -20.73 -24.87
CA SER A 20 5.20 -19.61 -24.13
C SER A 20 4.90 -20.05 -22.70
N PHE A 21 5.75 -19.65 -21.75
CA PHE A 21 5.45 -19.81 -20.34
C PHE A 21 4.39 -18.75 -19.94
N PRO A 22 3.25 -19.17 -19.34
CA PRO A 22 2.31 -18.20 -18.80
C PRO A 22 2.96 -17.49 -17.60
N LEU A 23 3.23 -16.18 -17.72
CA LEU A 23 3.59 -15.32 -16.61
C LEU A 23 2.36 -15.18 -15.71
N THR A 24 2.27 -16.01 -14.68
CA THR A 24 1.30 -15.80 -13.60
C THR A 24 1.68 -14.51 -12.86
N ALA A 25 0.97 -13.43 -13.17
CA ALA A 25 1.09 -12.18 -12.43
C ALA A 25 0.52 -12.40 -11.02
N ASN A 26 1.37 -12.78 -10.06
CA ASN A 26 0.99 -12.80 -8.66
C ASN A 26 0.65 -11.37 -8.23
N ALA A 27 -0.60 -11.13 -7.86
CA ALA A 27 -1.02 -9.86 -7.30
C ALA A 27 -0.15 -9.51 -6.08
N ALA A 28 0.41 -8.30 -6.07
CA ALA A 28 1.25 -7.85 -4.96
C ALA A 28 0.49 -7.95 -3.63
N PRO A 29 1.07 -8.54 -2.58
CA PRO A 29 0.39 -8.75 -1.31
C PRO A 29 -0.04 -7.41 -0.69
N LEU A 30 -1.25 -7.37 -0.12
CA LEU A 30 -1.78 -6.23 0.62
C LEU A 30 -1.53 -6.40 2.11
N ILE A 31 -0.74 -5.49 2.68
CA ILE A 31 -0.42 -5.46 4.11
C ILE A 31 -1.25 -4.37 4.78
N LYS A 32 -2.09 -4.77 5.73
CA LYS A 32 -2.97 -3.86 6.48
C LYS A 32 -2.30 -3.45 7.80
N ILE A 33 -2.30 -2.16 8.07
CA ILE A 33 -1.71 -1.51 9.24
C ILE A 33 -2.79 -0.72 9.95
N SER A 34 -2.83 -0.79 11.28
CA SER A 34 -3.73 -0.03 12.13
C SER A 34 -2.97 0.57 13.31
N GLU A 35 -3.67 1.22 14.25
CA GLU A 35 -3.10 1.80 15.47
C GLU A 35 -2.28 0.81 16.31
N SER A 36 -2.62 -0.47 16.26
CA SER A 36 -1.87 -1.52 16.96
C SER A 36 -0.43 -1.68 16.48
N SER A 37 -0.12 -1.12 15.31
CA SER A 37 1.23 -1.10 14.73
C SER A 37 2.03 0.16 15.08
N ASN A 38 1.50 1.02 15.94
CA ASN A 38 2.21 2.24 16.35
C ASN A 38 3.57 1.90 16.99
N LEU A 39 4.61 2.61 16.55
CA LEU A 39 6.02 2.46 16.95
C LEU A 39 6.64 1.08 16.63
N LYS A 40 5.96 0.23 15.84
CA LYS A 40 6.47 -1.08 15.45
C LYS A 40 7.20 -1.02 14.10
N THR A 41 8.05 -2.03 13.87
CA THR A 41 8.66 -2.30 12.57
C THR A 41 7.95 -3.48 11.92
N VAL A 42 7.48 -3.30 10.68
CA VAL A 42 6.79 -4.31 9.88
C VAL A 42 7.65 -4.69 8.69
N SER A 43 7.89 -5.99 8.49
CA SER A 43 8.57 -6.48 7.29
C SER A 43 7.60 -6.56 6.12
N VAL A 44 8.00 -6.03 4.98
CA VAL A 44 7.21 -6.01 3.74
C VAL A 44 8.10 -6.38 2.55
N SER A 45 7.55 -7.05 1.55
CA SER A 45 8.28 -7.30 0.30
C SER A 45 8.24 -6.07 -0.60
N GLN A 46 9.29 -5.85 -1.37
CA GLN A 46 9.29 -4.81 -2.41
C GLN A 46 8.13 -5.05 -3.38
N GLY A 47 7.45 -3.99 -3.80
CA GLY A 47 6.25 -4.05 -4.63
C GLY A 47 4.95 -4.29 -3.87
N SER A 48 5.00 -4.66 -2.58
CA SER A 48 3.79 -4.85 -1.77
C SER A 48 2.99 -3.56 -1.63
N LYS A 49 1.65 -3.70 -1.61
CA LYS A 49 0.74 -2.63 -1.21
C LYS A 49 0.63 -2.59 0.31
N VAL A 50 0.77 -1.41 0.89
CA VAL A 50 0.61 -1.15 2.33
C VAL A 50 -0.58 -0.24 2.50
N GLN A 51 -1.59 -0.68 3.23
CA GLN A 51 -2.78 0.09 3.56
C GLN A 51 -2.76 0.43 5.05
N ILE A 52 -2.73 1.72 5.37
CA ILE A 52 -2.69 2.24 6.73
C ILE A 52 -4.04 2.87 7.02
N THR A 53 -4.79 2.29 7.96
CA THR A 53 -6.10 2.81 8.38
C THR A 53 -6.04 3.21 9.85
N LEU A 54 -6.34 4.48 10.12
CA LEU A 54 -6.39 5.03 11.48
C LEU A 54 -7.80 5.52 11.79
N HIS A 55 -8.30 5.19 12.97
CA HIS A 55 -9.62 5.62 13.44
C HIS A 55 -9.57 7.08 13.87
N SER A 56 -10.47 7.85 13.39
CA SER A 56 -10.69 9.29 13.47
C SER A 56 -10.37 9.99 12.15
N THR A 57 -11.27 10.86 11.73
CA THR A 57 -11.09 11.70 10.54
C THR A 57 -10.10 12.84 10.73
N TYR A 58 -9.62 13.06 11.95
CA TYR A 58 -8.65 14.11 12.27
C TYR A 58 -7.19 13.75 11.96
N TRP A 59 -6.91 12.50 11.59
CA TRP A 59 -5.56 12.10 11.22
C TRP A 59 -5.12 12.71 9.89
N THR A 60 -3.91 13.27 9.88
CA THR A 60 -3.25 13.77 8.67
C THR A 60 -1.86 13.15 8.55
N SER A 61 -1.43 12.82 7.33
CA SER A 61 -0.07 12.37 7.10
C SER A 61 0.92 13.52 7.31
N ARG A 62 2.01 13.28 8.01
CA ARG A 62 3.06 14.26 8.29
C ARG A 62 4.36 13.96 7.56
N LYS A 63 4.73 12.69 7.48
CA LYS A 63 5.98 12.27 6.88
C LYS A 63 5.85 10.89 6.24
N VAL A 64 6.37 10.77 5.03
CA VAL A 64 6.41 9.51 4.28
C VAL A 64 7.81 9.36 3.72
N ILE A 65 8.48 8.23 3.97
CA ILE A 65 9.84 7.93 3.50
C ILE A 65 9.82 6.60 2.76
N ASN A 66 10.37 6.58 1.54
CA ASN A 66 10.55 5.40 0.69
C ASN A 66 9.26 4.59 0.42
N LEU A 67 8.11 5.24 0.46
CA LEU A 67 6.81 4.70 0.07
C LEU A 67 6.22 5.61 -1.00
N LYS A 68 5.62 5.03 -2.03
CA LYS A 68 4.91 5.76 -3.09
C LYS A 68 3.40 5.71 -2.82
N ALA A 69 2.76 6.86 -2.66
CA ALA A 69 1.32 6.95 -2.47
C ALA A 69 0.56 6.43 -3.71
N VAL A 70 -0.52 5.71 -3.47
CA VAL A 70 -1.46 5.22 -4.48
C VAL A 70 -2.79 5.92 -4.27
N GLY A 71 -2.98 7.02 -4.98
CA GLY A 71 -4.16 7.86 -4.84
C GLY A 71 -4.11 8.80 -3.62
N ALA A 72 -5.18 9.57 -3.46
CA ALA A 72 -5.40 10.39 -2.28
C ALA A 72 -5.85 9.54 -1.08
N PRO A 73 -5.64 9.99 0.16
CA PRO A 73 -6.19 9.33 1.33
C PRO A 73 -7.73 9.34 1.27
N ILE A 74 -8.32 8.23 1.70
CA ILE A 74 -9.76 8.07 1.78
C ILE A 74 -10.19 8.33 3.22
N SER A 75 -11.02 9.34 3.43
CA SER A 75 -11.63 9.64 4.73
C SER A 75 -13.08 9.17 4.71
N VAL A 76 -13.43 8.30 5.66
CA VAL A 76 -14.80 7.76 5.81
C VAL A 76 -15.32 8.20 7.17
N PRO A 77 -16.09 9.30 7.24
CA PRO A 77 -16.70 9.74 8.48
C PRO A 77 -17.86 8.82 8.88
N ILE A 78 -18.05 8.63 10.18
CA ILE A 78 -19.28 8.07 10.72
C ILE A 78 -20.26 9.24 10.87
N MET A 79 -21.40 9.15 10.20
CA MET A 79 -22.43 10.17 10.27
C MET A 79 -23.02 10.25 11.68
N PRO A 80 -23.12 11.45 12.27
CA PRO A 80 -23.76 11.60 13.57
C PRO A 80 -25.24 11.25 13.51
N GLY A 81 -25.78 10.79 14.65
CA GLY A 81 -27.19 10.44 14.75
C GLY A 81 -27.46 9.36 15.79
N PRO A 82 -28.72 9.05 16.08
CA PRO A 82 -29.11 8.12 17.14
C PRO A 82 -28.64 6.68 16.91
N LYS A 83 -28.33 6.30 15.66
CA LYS A 83 -27.78 4.99 15.30
C LYS A 83 -26.25 4.94 15.29
N ALA A 84 -25.56 6.08 15.48
CA ALA A 84 -24.12 6.12 15.56
C ALA A 84 -23.62 5.48 16.87
N PRO A 85 -22.40 4.88 16.88
CA PRO A 85 -21.82 4.35 18.12
C PRO A 85 -21.77 5.41 19.24
N PRO A 86 -21.79 5.00 20.51
CA PRO A 86 -21.63 5.92 21.64
C PRO A 86 -20.39 6.81 21.43
N GLY A 87 -20.51 8.10 21.67
CA GLY A 87 -19.47 9.09 21.44
C GLY A 87 -19.37 9.60 20.00
N CYS A 88 -20.12 9.01 19.06
CA CYS A 88 -20.16 9.45 17.66
C CYS A 88 -21.52 10.05 17.26
N GLN A 89 -22.37 10.31 18.22
CA GLN A 89 -23.76 10.78 17.99
C GLN A 89 -23.84 12.27 17.60
N PHE A 90 -22.77 13.03 17.85
CA PHE A 90 -22.71 14.45 17.60
C PHE A 90 -21.72 14.77 16.46
N ALA A 91 -21.97 15.86 15.74
CA ALA A 91 -21.05 16.39 14.76
C ALA A 91 -19.73 16.85 15.43
N GLY A 92 -18.62 16.85 14.69
CA GLY A 92 -17.34 17.36 15.20
C GLY A 92 -16.57 16.40 16.14
N THR A 93 -17.06 15.18 16.36
CA THR A 93 -16.38 14.18 17.18
C THR A 93 -15.19 13.51 16.47
N GLY A 94 -15.04 13.75 15.16
CA GLY A 94 -13.97 13.14 14.35
C GLY A 94 -14.14 11.63 14.16
N CYS A 95 -15.33 11.10 14.39
CA CYS A 95 -15.63 9.69 14.20
C CYS A 95 -15.51 9.26 12.75
N GLY A 96 -14.95 8.09 12.53
CA GLY A 96 -14.65 7.54 11.22
C GLY A 96 -13.24 7.04 11.11
N SER A 97 -12.70 7.02 9.91
CA SER A 97 -11.32 6.58 9.66
C SER A 97 -10.72 7.32 8.48
N VAL A 98 -9.39 7.37 8.46
CA VAL A 98 -8.62 7.79 7.29
C VAL A 98 -7.73 6.64 6.87
N THR A 99 -7.73 6.34 5.58
CA THR A 99 -6.93 5.27 4.98
C THR A 99 -5.99 5.84 3.93
N TRP A 100 -4.71 5.51 4.05
CA TRP A 100 -3.67 5.76 3.04
C TRP A 100 -3.24 4.44 2.43
N THR A 101 -2.99 4.46 1.13
CA THR A 101 -2.44 3.31 0.41
C THR A 101 -1.12 3.69 -0.23
N PHE A 102 -0.12 2.84 -0.04
CA PHE A 102 1.23 3.01 -0.58
C PHE A 102 1.71 1.74 -1.27
N VAL A 103 2.76 1.90 -2.08
CA VAL A 103 3.58 0.79 -2.57
C VAL A 103 4.98 0.94 -1.99
N ALA A 104 5.55 -0.16 -1.48
CA ALA A 104 6.94 -0.23 -1.04
C ALA A 104 7.83 -0.37 -2.27
N THR A 105 8.42 0.74 -2.75
CA THR A 105 9.09 0.80 -4.05
C THR A 105 10.57 0.40 -4.03
N LYS A 106 11.23 0.49 -2.87
CA LYS A 106 12.68 0.28 -2.74
C LYS A 106 12.99 -0.55 -1.50
N ALA A 107 13.89 -1.52 -1.66
CA ALA A 107 14.45 -2.27 -0.51
C ALA A 107 15.16 -1.34 0.47
N GLY A 108 15.09 -1.66 1.76
CA GLY A 108 15.68 -0.87 2.83
C GLY A 108 14.65 -0.39 3.85
N SER A 109 14.94 0.71 4.54
CA SER A 109 14.06 1.29 5.55
C SER A 109 13.06 2.26 4.93
N ALA A 110 11.79 2.13 5.30
CA ALA A 110 10.73 3.05 4.95
C ALA A 110 9.93 3.43 6.20
N SER A 111 9.18 4.53 6.17
CA SER A 111 8.36 4.95 7.29
C SER A 111 7.16 5.77 6.87
N PHE A 112 6.13 5.71 7.71
CA PHE A 112 4.97 6.58 7.65
C PHE A 112 4.72 7.19 9.02
N GLU A 113 4.45 8.50 9.05
CA GLU A 113 4.06 9.23 10.25
C GLU A 113 2.77 10.01 9.97
N ALA A 114 1.83 9.92 10.91
CA ALA A 114 0.62 10.72 10.92
C ALA A 114 0.48 11.47 12.26
N GLY A 115 -0.31 12.52 12.24
CA GLY A 115 -0.58 13.29 13.43
C GLY A 115 -2.00 13.83 13.45
N ARG A 116 -2.51 14.05 14.65
CA ARG A 116 -3.76 14.76 14.92
C ARG A 116 -3.60 15.65 16.15
N THR A 117 -4.34 16.72 16.24
CA THR A 117 -4.34 17.62 17.39
C THR A 117 -5.63 17.54 18.18
N SER A 118 -6.72 17.19 17.50
CA SER A 118 -8.05 17.04 18.09
C SER A 118 -8.39 15.55 18.29
N CYS A 119 -8.97 15.21 19.41
CA CYS A 119 -9.47 13.88 19.78
C CYS A 119 -10.98 13.85 19.97
N GLY A 120 -11.66 14.95 19.65
CA GLY A 120 -13.10 15.17 19.74
C GLY A 120 -13.41 16.65 19.63
N GLU A 121 -14.68 16.99 19.67
CA GLU A 121 -15.11 18.39 19.73
C GLU A 121 -14.54 19.06 20.97
N ALA A 122 -13.81 20.14 20.80
CA ALA A 122 -13.11 20.89 21.87
C ALA A 122 -12.10 20.06 22.73
N LEU A 123 -11.84 18.80 22.38
CA LEU A 123 -10.92 17.93 23.14
C LEU A 123 -9.56 17.85 22.45
N LYS A 124 -8.54 18.40 23.10
CA LYS A 124 -7.15 18.24 22.65
C LYS A 124 -6.64 16.83 22.97
N CYS A 125 -5.94 16.23 22.03
CA CYS A 125 -5.28 14.96 22.24
C CYS A 125 -4.14 15.09 23.27
N THR A 126 -3.91 14.06 24.06
CA THR A 126 -2.66 13.90 24.82
C THR A 126 -1.48 13.69 23.88
N ALA A 127 -0.26 13.91 24.34
CA ALA A 127 0.95 13.74 23.51
C ALA A 127 1.06 12.35 22.86
N SER A 128 0.66 11.29 23.56
CA SER A 128 0.64 9.92 23.07
C SER A 128 -0.43 9.66 22.01
N GLN A 129 -1.55 10.40 22.05
CA GLN A 129 -2.65 10.28 21.09
C GLN A 129 -2.45 11.11 19.82
N GLN A 130 -1.49 12.03 19.83
CA GLN A 130 -1.25 12.96 18.72
C GLN A 130 -0.44 12.37 17.58
N LYS A 131 0.28 11.26 17.81
CA LYS A 131 1.29 10.75 16.89
C LYS A 131 1.08 9.27 16.61
N PHE A 132 1.16 8.93 15.35
CA PHE A 132 1.28 7.56 14.86
C PHE A 132 2.53 7.46 14.01
N LYS A 133 3.33 6.41 14.23
CA LYS A 133 4.53 6.13 13.46
C LYS A 133 4.67 4.63 13.27
N VAL A 134 4.91 4.21 12.04
CA VAL A 134 5.26 2.84 11.70
C VAL A 134 6.51 2.82 10.84
N LEU A 135 7.39 1.88 11.13
CA LEU A 135 8.62 1.63 10.37
C LEU A 135 8.42 0.39 9.51
N PHE A 136 9.00 0.39 8.32
CA PHE A 136 8.98 -0.76 7.42
C PHE A 136 10.40 -1.20 7.10
N LYS A 137 10.63 -2.52 7.15
CA LYS A 137 11.80 -3.15 6.58
C LYS A 137 11.40 -3.79 5.26
N VAL A 138 11.71 -3.12 4.17
CA VAL A 138 11.41 -3.59 2.81
C VAL A 138 12.52 -4.53 2.36
N LYS A 139 12.14 -5.74 1.96
CA LYS A 139 13.06 -6.82 1.51
C LYS A 139 12.86 -7.10 0.03
#